data_83b8ceca0026d4c59dd323e0a23d861c
#
_entry.id   83b8ceca0026d4c59dd323e0a23d861c
#
_cell.length_a   1.000
_cell.length_b   1.000
_cell.length_c   1.000
_cell.angle_alpha   90.00
_cell.angle_beta   90.00
_cell.angle_gamma   90.00
#
_symmetry.space_group_name_H-M   'P 1'
#
loop_
_entity.id
_entity.type
_entity.pdbx_description
1 polymer ?
#
loop_
_entity_poly.entity_id
_entity_poly.type
_entity_poly.pdbx_seq_one_letter_code
_entity_poly.pdbx_strand_id
1 'polypeptide(L)'
;MARATGIARNTIAVGLRELKRRGRPLRWEHERVRRPGGGRKRLTDHQPELISKLEALIEPTVRGDPQSALRWTTLSVRKLEGALKKADAPVSYRTVANLLKTLNYTLQGQFKRSEGKVDVRDRDAQFRYINGQAVTALRARRPVISVDTKKKELVGHYKNGGREWRPKGDPIEALTHDFPDPEVPKAVPYGVYDVGENKGWVNVGMSGDTAEFAVQSIRAWWRYMGKPRYPKARRLLICADSGGSNGYRCHLWKRELQHFATEENLTITVCHFPPGTSKWNKIEHRLFSFITANWRSRPLTDYRTIVNLIAGTTTKAGLTVKARLDRRTYKRGVKVTKKEMQALNLTSHDFHGEWNYTIAPKRRVA
;
A
#
# COMPACT_ATOMS: atom_id res chain seq x y z
N MET A 1 27.49 -38.60 35.45
CA MET A 1 26.90 -37.29 35.11
C MET A 1 27.58 -36.63 33.91
N ALA A 2 28.88 -36.32 33.92
CA ALA A 2 29.52 -35.60 32.79
C ALA A 2 29.38 -36.29 31.42
N ARG A 3 29.51 -37.63 31.37
CA ARG A 3 29.31 -38.40 30.14
C ARG A 3 27.84 -38.46 29.68
N ALA A 4 26.87 -38.42 30.62
CA ALA A 4 25.44 -38.50 30.32
C ALA A 4 24.84 -37.15 29.91
N THR A 5 25.45 -36.04 30.33
CA THR A 5 24.91 -34.66 30.07
C THR A 5 25.74 -33.88 29.08
N GLY A 6 26.90 -34.36 28.65
CA GLY A 6 27.84 -33.59 27.81
C GLY A 6 28.45 -32.34 28.48
N ILE A 7 28.20 -32.14 29.77
CA ILE A 7 28.67 -30.97 30.52
C ILE A 7 30.05 -31.26 31.14
N ALA A 8 30.97 -30.31 31.04
CA ALA A 8 32.31 -30.45 31.61
C ALA A 8 32.26 -30.72 33.13
N ARG A 9 33.13 -31.65 33.62
CA ARG A 9 33.20 -32.03 35.03
C ARG A 9 33.32 -30.86 35.99
N ASN A 10 34.12 -29.84 35.63
CA ASN A 10 34.32 -28.66 36.45
C ASN A 10 33.02 -27.81 36.58
N THR A 11 32.24 -27.72 35.51
CA THR A 11 30.95 -27.02 35.53
C THR A 11 29.93 -27.71 36.43
N ILE A 12 29.89 -29.04 36.38
CA ILE A 12 29.07 -29.87 37.29
C ILE A 12 29.53 -29.72 38.74
N ALA A 13 30.83 -29.79 39.00
CA ALA A 13 31.37 -29.64 40.35
C ALA A 13 31.11 -28.24 40.96
N VAL A 14 31.17 -27.19 40.13
CA VAL A 14 30.80 -25.83 40.56
C VAL A 14 29.31 -25.75 40.89
N GLY A 15 28.44 -26.25 40.03
CA GLY A 15 27.01 -26.28 40.27
C GLY A 15 26.60 -27.04 41.50
N LEU A 16 27.22 -28.22 41.75
CA LEU A 16 26.99 -29.00 42.99
C LEU A 16 27.47 -28.27 44.26
N ARG A 17 28.59 -27.54 44.19
CA ARG A 17 29.06 -26.71 45.32
C ARG A 17 28.12 -25.54 45.58
N GLU A 18 27.58 -24.92 44.55
CA GLU A 18 26.62 -23.85 44.68
C GLU A 18 25.27 -24.30 45.27
N LEU A 19 24.80 -25.49 44.87
CA LEU A 19 23.60 -26.11 45.45
C LEU A 19 23.79 -26.46 46.93
N LYS A 20 24.96 -26.98 47.32
CA LYS A 20 25.28 -27.29 48.74
C LYS A 20 25.41 -26.06 49.62
N ARG A 21 25.90 -24.93 49.09
CA ARG A 21 26.05 -23.66 49.87
C ARG A 21 24.74 -22.95 50.15
N ARG A 22 23.68 -23.21 49.36
CA ARG A 22 22.46 -22.41 49.39
C ARG A 22 21.29 -23.01 50.15
N GLY A 23 21.35 -24.15 50.78
CA GLY A 23 20.35 -24.67 51.73
C GLY A 23 18.83 -24.38 51.51
N ARG A 24 18.47 -23.61 50.51
CA ARG A 24 17.09 -23.29 50.11
C ARG A 24 16.98 -23.32 48.57
N PRO A 25 15.86 -23.85 48.01
CA PRO A 25 15.60 -23.76 46.58
C PRO A 25 15.55 -22.28 46.16
N LEU A 26 16.29 -21.95 45.11
CA LEU A 26 16.25 -20.63 44.48
C LEU A 26 14.80 -20.36 44.04
N ARG A 27 14.14 -19.37 44.65
CA ARG A 27 12.97 -18.74 44.07
C ARG A 27 13.45 -18.05 42.76
N TRP A 28 12.97 -18.57 41.65
CA TRP A 28 13.23 -18.03 40.32
C TRP A 28 12.46 -16.72 40.19
N GLU A 29 13.02 -15.63 40.65
CA GLU A 29 12.39 -14.29 40.46
C GLU A 29 12.65 -13.71 39.06
N HIS A 30 13.58 -14.30 38.32
CA HIS A 30 13.85 -13.89 36.92
C HIS A 30 14.33 -15.11 36.13
N GLU A 31 13.93 -15.21 34.85
CA GLU A 31 14.28 -16.27 33.89
C GLU A 31 15.79 -16.44 33.59
N ARG A 32 16.67 -15.91 34.40
CA ARG A 32 18.13 -15.99 34.19
C ARG A 32 18.79 -17.08 35.01
N VAL A 33 19.33 -18.08 34.31
CA VAL A 33 20.11 -19.18 34.90
C VAL A 33 21.50 -18.74 35.42
N ARG A 34 22.02 -17.58 34.96
CA ARG A 34 23.37 -17.10 35.32
C ARG A 34 23.30 -15.86 36.22
N ARG A 35 24.26 -15.79 37.18
CA ARG A 35 24.42 -14.58 38.01
C ARG A 35 24.66 -13.35 37.16
N PRO A 36 24.12 -12.17 37.53
CA PRO A 36 24.48 -10.90 36.90
C PRO A 36 26.00 -10.70 36.92
N GLY A 37 26.57 -10.21 35.81
CA GLY A 37 28.03 -9.95 35.70
C GLY A 37 28.86 -11.11 35.17
N GLY A 38 28.30 -12.32 34.98
CA GLY A 38 29.03 -13.51 34.47
C GLY A 38 29.19 -13.58 32.94
N GLY A 39 28.89 -12.50 32.19
CA GLY A 39 29.00 -12.41 30.73
C GLY A 39 30.18 -11.58 30.24
N ARG A 40 30.34 -11.50 28.91
CA ARG A 40 31.30 -10.56 28.29
C ARG A 40 30.93 -9.16 28.74
N LYS A 41 31.90 -8.42 29.31
CA LYS A 41 31.70 -7.00 29.67
C LYS A 41 31.30 -6.17 28.46
N ARG A 42 30.50 -5.15 28.67
CA ARG A 42 30.06 -4.26 27.58
C ARG A 42 31.27 -3.51 27.04
N LEU A 43 31.27 -3.19 25.76
CA LEU A 43 32.33 -2.45 25.13
C LEU A 43 32.50 -1.06 25.78
N THR A 44 31.41 -0.45 26.22
CA THR A 44 31.37 0.80 26.98
C THR A 44 32.07 0.75 28.34
N ASP A 45 32.24 -0.45 28.92
CA ASP A 45 32.97 -0.62 30.19
C ASP A 45 34.49 -0.60 29.95
N HIS A 46 34.92 -0.88 28.72
CA HIS A 46 36.33 -0.86 28.29
C HIS A 46 36.70 0.44 27.56
N GLN A 47 35.74 1.09 26.93
CA GLN A 47 35.89 2.32 26.15
C GLN A 47 34.77 3.30 26.54
N PRO A 48 34.85 3.93 27.73
CA PRO A 48 33.82 4.85 28.21
C PRO A 48 33.62 6.06 27.30
N GLU A 49 34.70 6.50 26.62
CA GLU A 49 34.69 7.61 25.67
C GLU A 49 33.92 7.31 24.36
N LEU A 50 33.54 6.05 24.11
CA LEU A 50 32.84 5.64 22.89
C LEU A 50 31.49 6.33 22.75
N ILE A 51 30.76 6.50 23.84
CA ILE A 51 29.46 7.18 23.86
C ILE A 51 29.66 8.66 23.51
N SER A 52 30.59 9.34 24.16
CA SER A 52 30.88 10.75 23.91
C SER A 52 31.37 11.00 22.48
N LYS A 53 32.20 10.10 21.93
CA LYS A 53 32.63 10.18 20.52
C LYS A 53 31.44 10.00 19.58
N LEU A 54 30.53 9.08 19.87
CA LEU A 54 29.30 8.89 19.06
C LEU A 54 28.38 10.12 19.14
N GLU A 55 28.18 10.69 20.32
CA GLU A 55 27.38 11.91 20.50
C GLU A 55 28.00 13.09 19.75
N ALA A 56 29.31 13.30 19.84
CA ALA A 56 30.02 14.35 19.12
C ALA A 56 29.89 14.21 17.58
N LEU A 57 29.82 13.00 17.06
CA LEU A 57 29.59 12.75 15.62
C LEU A 57 28.13 12.99 15.21
N ILE A 58 27.20 12.79 16.11
CA ILE A 58 25.77 13.00 15.85
C ILE A 58 25.40 14.48 15.99
N GLU A 59 25.93 15.18 16.98
CA GLU A 59 25.56 16.55 17.34
C GLU A 59 25.51 17.52 16.14
N PRO A 60 26.51 17.58 15.22
CA PRO A 60 26.45 18.46 14.07
C PRO A 60 25.34 18.14 13.07
N THR A 61 24.77 16.91 13.14
CA THR A 61 23.73 16.40 12.24
C THR A 61 22.39 16.24 12.93
N VAL A 62 22.35 16.49 14.23
CA VAL A 62 21.11 16.51 15.02
C VAL A 62 20.25 17.66 14.58
N ARG A 63 19.01 17.33 14.26
CA ARG A 63 17.94 18.31 14.04
C ARG A 63 16.95 18.15 15.16
N GLY A 64 16.38 19.22 15.66
CA GLY A 64 15.42 19.19 16.72
C GLY A 64 14.55 20.43 16.71
N ASP A 65 13.45 20.36 17.43
CA ASP A 65 12.63 21.49 17.73
C ASP A 65 13.33 22.31 18.84
N PRO A 66 13.60 23.61 18.66
CA PRO A 66 14.19 24.46 19.69
C PRO A 66 13.39 24.48 21.01
N GLN A 67 12.11 24.14 20.98
CA GLN A 67 11.21 24.12 22.12
C GLN A 67 10.98 22.72 22.71
N SER A 68 11.61 21.68 22.16
CA SER A 68 11.43 20.29 22.56
C SER A 68 12.77 19.57 22.73
N ALA A 69 12.86 18.67 23.70
CA ALA A 69 14.01 17.79 23.91
C ALA A 69 14.18 16.69 22.84
N LEU A 70 13.36 16.70 21.77
CA LEU A 70 13.40 15.74 20.70
C LEU A 70 14.61 15.98 19.79
N ARG A 71 15.46 14.96 19.66
CA ARG A 71 16.65 14.97 18.80
C ARG A 71 16.56 13.84 17.77
N TRP A 72 17.02 14.08 16.53
CA TRP A 72 17.14 13.05 15.50
C TRP A 72 18.34 13.30 14.60
N THR A 73 18.86 12.23 14.01
CA THR A 73 19.96 12.29 13.06
C THR A 73 19.60 11.62 11.75
N THR A 74 20.09 12.15 10.64
CA THR A 74 19.94 11.58 9.28
C THR A 74 21.07 10.63 8.91
N LEU A 75 22.09 10.48 9.77
CA LEU A 75 23.22 9.58 9.50
C LEU A 75 22.81 8.12 9.64
N SER A 76 23.21 7.30 8.66
CA SER A 76 23.03 5.86 8.76
C SER A 76 24.04 5.25 9.73
N VAL A 77 23.67 4.14 10.38
CA VAL A 77 24.57 3.41 11.31
C VAL A 77 25.91 3.01 10.66
N ARG A 78 25.92 2.75 9.33
CA ARG A 78 27.17 2.46 8.59
C ARG A 78 28.05 3.68 8.38
N LYS A 79 27.45 4.86 8.19
CA LYS A 79 28.23 6.13 8.12
C LYS A 79 28.82 6.45 9.48
N LEU A 80 28.10 6.23 10.56
CA LEU A 80 28.57 6.39 11.94
C LEU A 80 29.68 5.38 12.27
N GLU A 81 29.56 4.11 11.87
CA GLU A 81 30.63 3.11 11.96
C GLU A 81 31.92 3.58 11.29
N GLY A 82 31.82 4.07 10.03
CA GLY A 82 32.95 4.59 9.28
C GLY A 82 33.58 5.84 9.93
N ALA A 83 32.77 6.72 10.51
CA ALA A 83 33.24 7.91 11.22
C ALA A 83 33.92 7.56 12.55
N LEU A 84 33.35 6.65 13.32
CA LEU A 84 33.98 6.15 14.57
C LEU A 84 35.31 5.43 14.29
N LYS A 85 35.39 4.66 13.21
CA LYS A 85 36.68 4.06 12.80
C LYS A 85 37.74 5.10 12.48
N LYS A 86 37.39 6.24 11.87
CA LYS A 86 38.30 7.36 11.65
C LYS A 86 38.71 8.12 12.92
N ALA A 87 37.87 8.03 13.97
CA ALA A 87 38.09 8.64 15.27
C ALA A 87 38.76 7.66 16.27
N ASP A 88 39.48 6.64 15.78
CA ASP A 88 40.16 5.61 16.57
C ASP A 88 39.26 4.86 17.58
N ALA A 89 38.00 4.66 17.20
CA ALA A 89 37.03 3.91 17.96
C ALA A 89 36.30 2.89 17.06
N PRO A 90 37.01 1.87 16.54
CA PRO A 90 36.43 0.91 15.59
C PRO A 90 35.41 0.04 16.26
N VAL A 91 34.17 0.14 15.83
CA VAL A 91 33.03 -0.68 16.28
C VAL A 91 32.18 -1.09 15.10
N SER A 92 31.46 -2.21 15.23
CA SER A 92 30.54 -2.65 14.17
C SER A 92 29.27 -1.78 14.12
N TYR A 93 28.64 -1.71 12.95
CA TYR A 93 27.35 -1.02 12.80
C TYR A 93 26.26 -1.53 13.73
N ARG A 94 26.31 -2.83 14.12
CA ARG A 94 25.40 -3.41 15.14
C ARG A 94 25.63 -2.83 16.53
N THR A 95 26.90 -2.63 16.88
CA THR A 95 27.28 -1.96 18.15
C THR A 95 26.80 -0.52 18.13
N VAL A 96 27.00 0.22 17.02
CA VAL A 96 26.49 1.59 16.84
C VAL A 96 24.97 1.63 17.03
N ALA A 97 24.22 0.71 16.43
CA ALA A 97 22.77 0.63 16.58
C ALA A 97 22.34 0.35 18.04
N ASN A 98 23.09 -0.45 18.78
CA ASN A 98 22.83 -0.71 20.20
C ASN A 98 23.16 0.51 21.07
N LEU A 99 24.24 1.23 20.79
CA LEU A 99 24.60 2.46 21.48
C LEU A 99 23.54 3.56 21.24
N LEU A 100 23.07 3.72 20.00
CA LEU A 100 21.98 4.63 19.69
C LEU A 100 20.71 4.31 20.52
N LYS A 101 20.37 3.01 20.68
CA LYS A 101 19.25 2.61 21.57
C LYS A 101 19.49 2.99 23.03
N THR A 102 20.73 2.83 23.52
CA THR A 102 21.10 3.25 24.88
C THR A 102 20.97 4.77 25.06
N LEU A 103 21.21 5.54 23.99
CA LEU A 103 20.99 6.99 23.92
C LEU A 103 19.54 7.37 23.59
N ASN A 104 18.59 6.43 23.70
CA ASN A 104 17.16 6.61 23.40
C ASN A 104 16.84 6.97 21.95
N TYR A 105 17.73 6.67 21.00
CA TYR A 105 17.42 6.76 19.58
C TYR A 105 16.82 5.46 19.06
N THR A 106 15.71 5.55 18.34
CA THR A 106 15.10 4.44 17.63
C THR A 106 14.75 4.85 16.21
N LEU A 107 14.71 3.89 15.28
CA LEU A 107 14.23 4.17 13.94
C LEU A 107 12.73 4.43 14.01
N GLN A 108 12.34 5.67 13.72
CA GLN A 108 10.94 6.09 13.69
C GLN A 108 10.50 6.35 12.26
N GLY A 109 9.40 5.75 11.86
CA GLY A 109 8.65 6.17 10.68
C GLY A 109 7.72 7.34 11.02
N GLN A 110 7.22 8.02 10.00
CA GLN A 110 6.19 9.03 10.21
C GLN A 110 4.95 8.38 10.82
N PHE A 111 4.48 8.90 11.94
CA PHE A 111 3.20 8.52 12.52
C PHE A 111 2.07 9.09 11.65
N LYS A 112 1.38 8.19 10.95
CA LYS A 112 0.26 8.58 10.09
C LYS A 112 -0.97 8.84 10.96
N ARG A 113 -1.32 10.10 11.15
CA ARG A 113 -2.65 10.46 11.64
C ARG A 113 -3.66 10.29 10.51
N SER A 114 -4.82 9.74 10.84
CA SER A 114 -5.96 9.73 9.92
C SER A 114 -6.41 11.16 9.68
N GLU A 115 -6.34 11.61 8.43
CA GLU A 115 -6.95 12.89 8.04
C GLU A 115 -8.47 12.66 7.96
N GLY A 116 -9.23 13.44 8.73
CA GLY A 116 -10.69 13.44 8.68
C GLY A 116 -11.36 13.07 10.00
N LYS A 117 -12.59 13.59 10.13
CA LYS A 117 -13.46 13.42 11.33
C LYS A 117 -14.22 12.07 11.34
N VAL A 118 -13.83 11.08 10.54
CA VAL A 118 -14.52 9.77 10.50
C VAL A 118 -14.12 8.97 11.73
N ASP A 119 -15.09 8.61 12.55
CA ASP A 119 -14.88 7.73 13.70
C ASP A 119 -14.26 6.40 13.24
N VAL A 120 -13.28 5.93 14.01
CA VAL A 120 -12.61 4.64 13.75
C VAL A 120 -13.62 3.47 13.80
N ARG A 121 -14.63 3.57 14.66
CA ARG A 121 -15.71 2.55 14.78
C ARG A 121 -16.56 2.48 13.53
N ASP A 122 -16.97 3.62 12.99
CA ASP A 122 -17.69 3.73 11.72
C ASP A 122 -16.88 3.18 10.56
N ARG A 123 -15.58 3.47 10.53
CA ARG A 123 -14.68 2.95 9.52
C ARG A 123 -14.63 1.43 9.52
N ASP A 124 -14.46 0.81 10.69
CA ASP A 124 -14.41 -0.64 10.81
C ASP A 124 -15.77 -1.30 10.49
N ALA A 125 -16.86 -0.65 10.86
CA ALA A 125 -18.20 -1.09 10.51
C ALA A 125 -18.44 -1.07 9.00
N GLN A 126 -18.00 -0.01 8.29
CA GLN A 126 -18.08 0.06 6.83
C GLN A 126 -17.23 -1.03 6.14
N PHE A 127 -16.02 -1.33 6.62
CA PHE A 127 -15.23 -2.45 6.08
C PHE A 127 -15.96 -3.79 6.23
N ARG A 128 -16.57 -4.04 7.39
CA ARG A 128 -17.38 -5.26 7.61
C ARG A 128 -18.58 -5.31 6.69
N TYR A 129 -19.25 -4.18 6.50
CA TYR A 129 -20.39 -4.07 5.58
C TYR A 129 -19.98 -4.39 4.14
N ILE A 130 -18.94 -3.76 3.61
CA ILE A 130 -18.40 -4.03 2.27
C ILE A 130 -18.04 -5.51 2.11
N ASN A 131 -17.35 -6.08 3.11
CA ASN A 131 -16.96 -7.48 3.08
C ASN A 131 -18.19 -8.41 3.08
N GLY A 132 -19.20 -8.12 3.88
CA GLY A 132 -20.47 -8.87 3.90
C GLY A 132 -21.17 -8.85 2.55
N GLN A 133 -21.28 -7.67 1.92
CA GLN A 133 -21.84 -7.52 0.56
C GLN A 133 -21.05 -8.33 -0.47
N ALA A 134 -19.70 -8.24 -0.42
CA ALA A 134 -18.83 -8.96 -1.34
C ALA A 134 -18.94 -10.49 -1.17
N VAL A 135 -18.90 -11.00 0.06
CA VAL A 135 -19.04 -12.44 0.35
C VAL A 135 -20.39 -12.97 -0.12
N THR A 136 -21.47 -12.22 0.15
CA THR A 136 -22.83 -12.59 -0.29
C THR A 136 -22.95 -12.64 -1.82
N ALA A 137 -22.37 -11.65 -2.50
CA ALA A 137 -22.37 -11.60 -3.97
C ALA A 137 -21.55 -12.75 -4.58
N LEU A 138 -20.34 -13.00 -4.04
CA LEU A 138 -19.45 -14.08 -4.52
C LEU A 138 -20.06 -15.47 -4.30
N ARG A 139 -20.67 -15.73 -3.14
CA ARG A 139 -21.42 -16.98 -2.88
C ARG A 139 -22.57 -17.20 -3.86
N ALA A 140 -23.21 -16.12 -4.27
CA ALA A 140 -24.26 -16.15 -5.29
C ALA A 140 -23.71 -16.15 -6.74
N ARG A 141 -22.39 -16.31 -6.94
CA ARG A 141 -21.69 -16.28 -8.23
C ARG A 141 -21.96 -15.01 -9.05
N ARG A 142 -22.16 -13.88 -8.36
CA ARG A 142 -22.35 -12.56 -8.96
C ARG A 142 -21.03 -11.84 -9.11
N PRO A 143 -20.84 -11.00 -10.15
CA PRO A 143 -19.64 -10.22 -10.33
C PRO A 143 -19.44 -9.22 -9.17
N VAL A 144 -18.23 -9.21 -8.63
CA VAL A 144 -17.76 -8.25 -7.63
C VAL A 144 -16.47 -7.64 -8.16
N ILE A 145 -16.49 -6.33 -8.37
CA ILE A 145 -15.31 -5.62 -8.87
C ILE A 145 -14.82 -4.59 -7.85
N SER A 146 -13.50 -4.44 -7.82
CA SER A 146 -12.81 -3.37 -7.10
C SER A 146 -12.24 -2.43 -8.16
N VAL A 147 -12.53 -1.14 -8.05
CA VAL A 147 -12.17 -0.15 -9.07
C VAL A 147 -11.40 1.03 -8.48
N ASP A 148 -10.46 1.56 -9.25
CA ASP A 148 -9.74 2.78 -8.92
C ASP A 148 -8.91 3.29 -10.10
N THR A 149 -8.43 4.54 -9.99
CA THR A 149 -7.43 5.11 -10.89
C THR A 149 -6.03 4.89 -10.31
N LYS A 150 -5.18 4.18 -11.04
CA LYS A 150 -3.76 4.11 -10.70
C LYS A 150 -3.11 5.50 -10.85
N LYS A 151 -2.08 5.78 -10.05
CA LYS A 151 -1.27 6.99 -10.22
C LYS A 151 -0.99 7.24 -11.70
N LYS A 152 -1.18 8.50 -12.12
CA LYS A 152 -0.87 8.95 -13.48
C LYS A 152 0.63 8.83 -13.72
N GLU A 153 0.98 8.33 -14.89
CA GLU A 153 2.37 8.11 -15.28
C GLU A 153 2.74 9.06 -16.44
N LEU A 154 3.96 9.59 -16.39
CA LEU A 154 4.50 10.38 -17.50
C LEU A 154 4.78 9.47 -18.69
N VAL A 155 4.49 9.94 -19.90
CA VAL A 155 4.76 9.20 -21.14
C VAL A 155 6.01 9.82 -21.78
N GLY A 156 7.08 9.02 -21.93
CA GLY A 156 8.34 9.44 -22.46
C GLY A 156 9.54 8.72 -21.79
N HIS A 157 10.73 9.18 -22.10
CA HIS A 157 11.98 8.64 -21.54
C HIS A 157 12.26 9.13 -20.12
N TYR A 158 11.26 9.10 -19.25
CA TYR A 158 11.36 9.55 -17.87
C TYR A 158 11.76 8.41 -16.93
N LYS A 159 12.51 8.78 -15.87
CA LYS A 159 12.92 7.85 -14.82
C LYS A 159 11.71 7.23 -14.14
N ASN A 160 11.66 5.91 -14.16
CA ASN A 160 10.71 5.13 -13.37
C ASN A 160 11.40 4.47 -12.18
N GLY A 161 10.69 4.29 -11.08
CA GLY A 161 11.25 3.76 -9.84
C GLY A 161 11.65 2.28 -9.94
N GLY A 162 12.68 1.90 -9.18
CA GLY A 162 13.14 0.52 -9.06
C GLY A 162 14.49 0.26 -9.71
N ARG A 163 14.85 -1.03 -9.82
CA ARG A 163 16.09 -1.53 -10.45
C ARG A 163 15.77 -2.83 -11.18
N GLU A 164 16.44 -3.06 -12.30
CA GLU A 164 16.41 -4.34 -13.04
C GLU A 164 17.85 -4.86 -13.24
N TRP A 165 17.98 -6.17 -13.50
CA TRP A 165 19.25 -6.76 -13.86
C TRP A 165 19.57 -6.45 -15.31
N ARG A 166 20.75 -5.85 -15.54
CA ARG A 166 21.29 -5.50 -16.84
C ARG A 166 22.80 -5.78 -16.91
N PRO A 167 23.39 -5.85 -18.09
CA PRO A 167 24.84 -5.89 -18.22
C PRO A 167 25.50 -4.76 -17.44
N LYS A 168 26.65 -5.03 -16.82
CA LYS A 168 27.40 -4.03 -16.07
C LYS A 168 27.87 -2.92 -17.02
N GLY A 169 27.57 -1.67 -16.66
CA GLY A 169 28.00 -0.51 -17.46
C GLY A 169 26.99 -0.08 -18.53
N ASP A 170 25.84 -0.75 -18.66
CA ASP A 170 24.80 -0.44 -19.64
C ASP A 170 23.46 -0.08 -18.94
N PRO A 171 23.37 1.05 -18.19
CA PRO A 171 22.10 1.51 -17.60
C PRO A 171 21.22 2.14 -18.68
N ILE A 172 19.89 2.08 -18.47
CA ILE A 172 18.99 2.89 -19.31
C ILE A 172 19.13 4.35 -18.86
N GLU A 173 19.42 5.22 -19.81
CA GLU A 173 19.36 6.65 -19.59
C GLU A 173 17.90 7.11 -19.53
N ALA A 174 17.58 7.96 -18.57
CA ALA A 174 16.25 8.49 -18.39
C ALA A 174 16.30 9.89 -17.77
N LEU A 175 15.39 10.75 -18.22
CA LEU A 175 15.21 12.10 -17.72
C LEU A 175 14.69 12.07 -16.28
N THR A 176 15.22 12.89 -15.39
CA THR A 176 14.82 12.96 -13.98
C THR A 176 13.49 13.68 -13.77
N HIS A 177 13.08 14.51 -14.74
CA HIS A 177 11.87 15.34 -14.68
C HIS A 177 11.85 16.28 -13.45
N ASP A 178 12.98 16.92 -13.20
CA ASP A 178 13.12 17.87 -12.08
C ASP A 178 12.32 19.16 -12.30
N PHE A 179 11.99 19.46 -13.57
CA PHE A 179 11.15 20.62 -13.95
C PHE A 179 9.83 20.13 -14.53
N PRO A 180 8.70 20.31 -13.79
CA PRO A 180 7.38 19.91 -14.28
C PRO A 180 6.99 20.66 -15.57
N ASP A 181 6.78 19.91 -16.64
CA ASP A 181 6.25 20.46 -17.90
C ASP A 181 4.76 20.03 -18.03
N PRO A 182 3.82 20.98 -18.06
CA PRO A 182 2.40 20.69 -18.23
C PRO A 182 2.06 20.00 -19.55
N GLU A 183 2.89 20.20 -20.60
CA GLU A 183 2.65 19.62 -21.92
C GLU A 183 3.08 18.17 -22.04
N VAL A 184 3.84 17.65 -21.06
CA VAL A 184 4.23 16.24 -21.07
C VAL A 184 2.98 15.35 -21.00
N PRO A 185 2.81 14.44 -21.98
CA PRO A 185 1.67 13.54 -21.98
C PRO A 185 1.65 12.65 -20.75
N LYS A 186 0.44 12.44 -20.21
CA LYS A 186 0.22 11.57 -19.04
C LYS A 186 -0.73 10.45 -19.40
N ALA A 187 -0.34 9.25 -19.06
CA ALA A 187 -1.24 8.10 -19.08
C ALA A 187 -2.06 8.07 -17.78
N VAL A 188 -3.35 7.81 -17.93
CA VAL A 188 -4.31 7.69 -16.83
C VAL A 188 -4.84 6.24 -16.82
N PRO A 189 -4.19 5.29 -16.11
CA PRO A 189 -4.67 3.93 -16.05
C PRO A 189 -5.83 3.82 -15.05
N TYR A 190 -7.03 3.50 -15.53
CA TYR A 190 -8.17 3.15 -14.69
C TYR A 190 -8.33 1.63 -14.67
N GLY A 191 -8.29 1.06 -13.47
CA GLY A 191 -8.33 -0.37 -13.26
C GLY A 191 -9.71 -0.85 -12.82
N VAL A 192 -10.04 -2.07 -13.26
CA VAL A 192 -11.18 -2.87 -12.79
C VAL A 192 -10.63 -4.25 -12.44
N TYR A 193 -10.67 -4.61 -11.18
CA TYR A 193 -10.24 -5.92 -10.70
C TYR A 193 -11.46 -6.78 -10.34
N ASP A 194 -11.64 -7.87 -11.06
CA ASP A 194 -12.65 -8.89 -10.75
C ASP A 194 -12.16 -9.75 -9.59
N VAL A 195 -12.83 -9.58 -8.45
CA VAL A 195 -12.46 -10.23 -7.19
C VAL A 195 -12.71 -11.74 -7.23
N GLY A 196 -13.75 -12.18 -7.94
CA GLY A 196 -14.11 -13.60 -8.06
C GLY A 196 -13.18 -14.38 -8.98
N GLU A 197 -12.74 -13.75 -10.06
CA GLU A 197 -11.96 -14.40 -11.12
C GLU A 197 -10.45 -14.15 -10.99
N ASN A 198 -10.03 -13.26 -10.11
CA ASN A 198 -8.64 -12.79 -10.01
C ASN A 198 -8.12 -12.28 -11.37
N LYS A 199 -8.93 -11.46 -12.06
CA LYS A 199 -8.61 -10.89 -13.36
C LYS A 199 -8.67 -9.38 -13.34
N GLY A 200 -7.73 -8.74 -14.04
CA GLY A 200 -7.65 -7.30 -14.20
C GLY A 200 -8.04 -6.83 -15.60
N TRP A 201 -8.73 -5.70 -15.65
CA TRP A 201 -8.89 -4.87 -16.83
C TRP A 201 -8.33 -3.49 -16.55
N VAL A 202 -7.56 -2.94 -17.46
CA VAL A 202 -7.07 -1.55 -17.33
C VAL A 202 -7.34 -0.79 -18.61
N ASN A 203 -8.09 0.28 -18.47
CA ASN A 203 -8.29 1.26 -19.53
C ASN A 203 -7.27 2.39 -19.37
N VAL A 204 -6.41 2.59 -20.36
CA VAL A 204 -5.36 3.61 -20.32
C VAL A 204 -5.85 4.84 -21.07
N GLY A 205 -6.25 5.87 -20.33
CA GLY A 205 -6.71 7.14 -20.89
C GLY A 205 -5.55 8.06 -21.24
N MET A 206 -5.78 8.92 -22.25
CA MET A 206 -4.85 9.96 -22.71
C MET A 206 -5.30 11.37 -22.26
N SER A 207 -6.48 11.50 -21.67
CA SER A 207 -7.06 12.77 -21.29
C SER A 207 -7.19 12.92 -19.77
N GLY A 208 -8.34 13.34 -19.28
CA GLY A 208 -8.60 13.56 -17.86
C GLY A 208 -9.10 12.32 -17.13
N ASP A 209 -8.76 12.23 -15.86
CA ASP A 209 -9.39 11.31 -14.92
C ASP A 209 -10.75 11.90 -14.53
N THR A 210 -11.81 11.50 -15.22
CA THR A 210 -13.18 11.96 -15.01
C THR A 210 -14.11 10.81 -14.65
N ALA A 211 -15.24 11.10 -14.02
CA ALA A 211 -16.22 10.06 -13.70
C ALA A 211 -16.78 9.37 -14.96
N GLU A 212 -16.90 10.08 -16.06
CA GLU A 212 -17.28 9.50 -17.35
C GLU A 212 -16.25 8.49 -17.82
N PHE A 213 -14.94 8.83 -17.78
CA PHE A 213 -13.86 7.90 -18.11
C PHE A 213 -13.85 6.67 -17.19
N ALA A 214 -14.09 6.86 -15.90
CA ALA A 214 -14.16 5.79 -14.92
C ALA A 214 -15.28 4.78 -15.28
N VAL A 215 -16.51 5.29 -15.54
CA VAL A 215 -17.63 4.41 -15.91
C VAL A 215 -17.43 3.77 -17.29
N GLN A 216 -16.84 4.49 -18.25
CA GLN A 216 -16.49 3.91 -19.55
C GLN A 216 -15.46 2.78 -19.41
N SER A 217 -14.56 2.88 -18.45
CA SER A 217 -13.60 1.81 -18.15
C SER A 217 -14.28 0.57 -17.56
N ILE A 218 -15.28 0.75 -16.69
CA ILE A 218 -16.12 -0.34 -16.17
C ILE A 218 -16.98 -0.96 -17.27
N ARG A 219 -17.56 -0.13 -18.15
CA ARG A 219 -18.34 -0.57 -19.32
C ARG A 219 -17.49 -1.39 -20.28
N ALA A 220 -16.24 -0.98 -20.52
CA ALA A 220 -15.29 -1.74 -21.33
C ALA A 220 -14.94 -3.10 -20.68
N TRP A 221 -14.65 -3.12 -19.37
CA TRP A 221 -14.48 -4.38 -18.64
C TRP A 221 -15.71 -5.28 -18.78
N TRP A 222 -16.90 -4.75 -18.57
CA TRP A 222 -18.14 -5.53 -18.69
C TRP A 222 -18.26 -6.15 -20.07
N ARG A 223 -18.10 -5.36 -21.12
CA ARG A 223 -18.19 -5.82 -22.51
C ARG A 223 -17.20 -6.92 -22.85
N TYR A 224 -15.93 -6.75 -22.46
CA TYR A 224 -14.85 -7.63 -22.91
C TYR A 224 -14.52 -8.78 -21.94
N MET A 225 -14.92 -8.69 -20.70
CA MET A 225 -14.61 -9.70 -19.68
C MET A 225 -15.83 -10.09 -18.83
N GLY A 226 -16.58 -9.12 -18.31
CA GLY A 226 -17.67 -9.35 -17.38
C GLY A 226 -18.84 -10.10 -18.02
N LYS A 227 -19.43 -9.56 -19.08
CA LYS A 227 -20.59 -10.17 -19.77
C LYS A 227 -20.30 -11.58 -20.31
N PRO A 228 -19.15 -11.85 -20.95
CA PRO A 228 -18.79 -13.22 -21.35
C PRO A 228 -18.65 -14.18 -20.18
N ARG A 229 -18.15 -13.73 -19.04
CA ARG A 229 -17.95 -14.56 -17.83
C ARG A 229 -19.22 -14.75 -17.02
N TYR A 230 -20.08 -13.73 -17.00
CA TYR A 230 -21.31 -13.68 -16.20
C TYR A 230 -22.54 -13.40 -17.10
N PRO A 231 -22.86 -14.25 -18.09
CA PRO A 231 -23.86 -13.93 -19.11
C PRO A 231 -25.27 -13.79 -18.56
N LYS A 232 -25.56 -14.42 -17.41
CA LYS A 232 -26.87 -14.37 -16.74
C LYS A 232 -26.94 -13.36 -15.60
N ALA A 233 -25.84 -12.60 -15.34
CA ALA A 233 -25.83 -11.67 -14.24
C ALA A 233 -26.79 -10.49 -14.47
N ARG A 234 -27.57 -10.17 -13.46
CA ARG A 234 -28.47 -9.01 -13.39
C ARG A 234 -28.03 -8.03 -12.28
N ARG A 235 -27.00 -8.39 -11.54
CA ARG A 235 -26.50 -7.59 -10.41
C ARG A 235 -24.99 -7.53 -10.47
N LEU A 236 -24.44 -6.35 -10.20
CA LEU A 236 -23.01 -6.06 -10.12
C LEU A 236 -22.72 -5.36 -8.80
N LEU A 237 -21.72 -5.79 -8.05
CA LEU A 237 -21.20 -5.08 -6.90
C LEU A 237 -19.91 -4.37 -7.28
N ILE A 238 -19.85 -3.05 -7.03
CA ILE A 238 -18.67 -2.21 -7.21
C ILE A 238 -18.16 -1.77 -5.85
N CYS A 239 -16.91 -2.07 -5.53
CA CYS A 239 -16.18 -1.51 -4.40
C CYS A 239 -15.23 -0.42 -4.92
N ALA A 240 -15.40 0.80 -4.45
CA ALA A 240 -14.68 1.98 -4.95
C ALA A 240 -14.14 2.84 -3.81
N ASP A 241 -13.14 3.65 -4.07
CA ASP A 241 -12.67 4.65 -3.13
C ASP A 241 -13.69 5.78 -2.93
N SER A 242 -13.53 6.53 -1.84
CA SER A 242 -14.39 7.68 -1.54
C SER A 242 -14.05 8.95 -2.31
N GLY A 243 -12.87 9.00 -2.94
CA GLY A 243 -12.35 10.17 -3.65
C GLY A 243 -12.17 9.96 -5.14
N GLY A 244 -11.66 10.98 -5.82
CA GLY A 244 -11.35 10.92 -7.25
C GLY A 244 -12.57 10.88 -8.17
N SER A 245 -12.37 10.30 -9.35
CA SER A 245 -13.38 10.21 -10.42
C SER A 245 -14.57 9.32 -10.06
N ASN A 246 -14.37 8.35 -9.17
CA ASN A 246 -15.38 7.41 -8.65
C ASN A 246 -15.85 7.76 -7.23
N GLY A 247 -15.59 8.97 -6.74
CA GLY A 247 -15.94 9.38 -5.37
C GLY A 247 -17.45 9.44 -5.11
N TYR A 248 -17.87 9.14 -3.88
CA TYR A 248 -19.28 9.07 -3.50
C TYR A 248 -20.04 10.41 -3.63
N ARG A 249 -19.34 11.55 -3.57
CA ARG A 249 -19.91 12.89 -3.78
C ARG A 249 -20.03 13.27 -5.26
N CYS A 250 -19.45 12.48 -6.16
CA CYS A 250 -19.45 12.80 -7.58
C CYS A 250 -20.82 12.48 -8.22
N HIS A 251 -21.61 13.50 -8.52
CA HIS A 251 -22.91 13.34 -9.16
C HIS A 251 -22.79 12.76 -10.57
N LEU A 252 -21.75 13.15 -11.31
CA LEU A 252 -21.48 12.62 -12.65
C LEU A 252 -21.23 11.10 -12.63
N TRP A 253 -20.52 10.59 -11.64
CA TRP A 253 -20.33 9.15 -11.43
C TRP A 253 -21.67 8.40 -11.30
N LYS A 254 -22.57 8.93 -10.48
CA LYS A 254 -23.90 8.32 -10.25
C LYS A 254 -24.76 8.36 -11.53
N ARG A 255 -24.72 9.46 -12.27
CA ARG A 255 -25.44 9.60 -13.56
C ARG A 255 -24.92 8.61 -14.60
N GLU A 256 -23.62 8.53 -14.77
CA GLU A 256 -23.01 7.62 -15.76
C GLU A 256 -23.25 6.15 -15.39
N LEU A 257 -23.23 5.80 -14.10
CA LEU A 257 -23.62 4.47 -13.64
C LEU A 257 -25.09 4.17 -13.92
N GLN A 258 -26.00 5.16 -13.82
CA GLN A 258 -27.41 4.98 -14.21
C GLN A 258 -27.54 4.67 -15.71
N HIS A 259 -26.80 5.36 -16.55
CA HIS A 259 -26.76 5.09 -17.99
C HIS A 259 -26.31 3.65 -18.24
N PHE A 260 -25.20 3.26 -17.62
CA PHE A 260 -24.66 1.89 -17.74
C PHE A 260 -25.62 0.83 -17.21
N ALA A 261 -26.24 1.07 -16.05
CA ALA A 261 -27.24 0.16 -15.47
C ALA A 261 -28.43 -0.05 -16.41
N THR A 262 -28.92 1.02 -17.04
CA THR A 262 -30.06 0.97 -17.96
C THR A 262 -29.70 0.28 -19.27
N GLU A 263 -28.52 0.60 -19.83
CA GLU A 263 -28.01 0.03 -21.08
C GLU A 263 -27.83 -1.50 -21.00
N GLU A 264 -27.23 -1.99 -19.93
CA GLU A 264 -26.92 -3.42 -19.75
C GLU A 264 -27.99 -4.18 -18.94
N ASN A 265 -29.05 -3.49 -18.51
CA ASN A 265 -30.11 -4.05 -17.65
C ASN A 265 -29.52 -4.67 -16.38
N LEU A 266 -28.64 -3.94 -15.69
CA LEU A 266 -27.94 -4.34 -14.48
C LEU A 266 -28.41 -3.52 -13.26
N THR A 267 -28.69 -4.17 -12.16
CA THR A 267 -28.76 -3.52 -10.86
C THR A 267 -27.33 -3.41 -10.29
N ILE A 268 -26.84 -2.19 -10.11
CA ILE A 268 -25.48 -1.91 -9.67
C ILE A 268 -25.52 -1.45 -8.22
N THR A 269 -24.92 -2.23 -7.33
CA THR A 269 -24.67 -1.82 -5.94
C THR A 269 -23.25 -1.25 -5.85
N VAL A 270 -23.11 -0.08 -5.26
CA VAL A 270 -21.83 0.57 -5.01
C VAL A 270 -21.58 0.67 -3.52
N CYS A 271 -20.42 0.27 -3.08
CA CYS A 271 -19.96 0.45 -1.71
C CYS A 271 -18.62 1.19 -1.75
N HIS A 272 -18.56 2.37 -1.15
CA HIS A 272 -17.34 3.15 -1.06
C HIS A 272 -16.57 2.84 0.23
N PHE A 273 -15.25 2.70 0.09
CA PHE A 273 -14.38 2.64 1.25
C PHE A 273 -14.40 3.98 2.02
N PRO A 274 -14.23 3.96 3.34
CA PRO A 274 -14.18 5.20 4.12
C PRO A 274 -13.09 6.15 3.62
N PRO A 275 -13.26 7.48 3.73
CA PRO A 275 -12.24 8.44 3.36
C PRO A 275 -10.88 8.17 4.02
N GLY A 276 -9.78 8.35 3.27
CA GLY A 276 -8.42 8.12 3.75
C GLY A 276 -8.01 6.63 3.87
N THR A 277 -8.79 5.72 3.30
CA THR A 277 -8.54 4.27 3.38
C THR A 277 -8.28 3.61 2.03
N SER A 278 -7.92 4.36 1.00
CA SER A 278 -7.65 3.87 -0.36
C SER A 278 -6.69 2.68 -0.40
N LYS A 279 -5.66 2.68 0.45
CA LYS A 279 -4.72 1.56 0.55
C LYS A 279 -5.37 0.20 0.90
N TRP A 280 -6.62 0.18 1.37
CA TRP A 280 -7.35 -1.05 1.69
C TRP A 280 -8.23 -1.53 0.53
N ASN A 281 -8.34 -0.73 -0.54
CA ASN A 281 -9.01 -1.14 -1.76
C ASN A 281 -8.26 -2.34 -2.37
N LYS A 282 -8.98 -3.43 -2.67
CA LYS A 282 -8.36 -4.68 -3.13
C LYS A 282 -7.56 -4.51 -4.41
N ILE A 283 -7.97 -3.62 -5.28
CA ILE A 283 -7.29 -3.36 -6.56
C ILE A 283 -5.85 -2.88 -6.36
N GLU A 284 -5.57 -2.11 -5.30
CA GLU A 284 -4.23 -1.61 -4.99
C GLU A 284 -3.23 -2.77 -4.78
N HIS A 285 -3.64 -3.77 -4.00
CA HIS A 285 -2.79 -4.90 -3.64
C HIS A 285 -2.83 -6.06 -4.63
N ARG A 286 -3.95 -6.22 -5.34
CA ARG A 286 -4.18 -7.37 -6.21
C ARG A 286 -3.93 -7.11 -7.68
N LEU A 287 -3.85 -5.84 -8.09
CA LEU A 287 -3.62 -5.44 -9.47
C LEU A 287 -2.50 -4.39 -9.60
N PHE A 288 -2.66 -3.21 -8.98
CA PHE A 288 -1.76 -2.08 -9.20
C PHE A 288 -0.34 -2.30 -8.69
N SER A 289 -0.17 -2.98 -7.55
CA SER A 289 1.14 -3.36 -7.04
C SER A 289 1.92 -4.26 -8.02
N PHE A 290 1.24 -5.20 -8.68
CA PHE A 290 1.86 -6.10 -9.66
C PHE A 290 2.17 -5.38 -10.97
N ILE A 291 1.30 -4.47 -11.42
CA ILE A 291 1.60 -3.61 -12.58
C ILE A 291 2.84 -2.77 -12.28
N THR A 292 2.91 -2.15 -11.11
CA THR A 292 4.07 -1.36 -10.68
C THR A 292 5.34 -2.21 -10.62
N ALA A 293 5.26 -3.44 -10.15
CA ALA A 293 6.38 -4.37 -10.13
C ALA A 293 6.84 -4.76 -11.55
N ASN A 294 5.89 -4.93 -12.50
CA ASN A 294 6.18 -5.36 -13.86
C ASN A 294 6.90 -4.29 -14.69
N TRP A 295 6.62 -3.03 -14.49
CA TRP A 295 7.29 -1.94 -15.22
C TRP A 295 8.40 -1.23 -14.44
N ARG A 296 8.81 -1.83 -13.33
CA ARG A 296 9.88 -1.30 -12.48
C ARG A 296 11.15 -1.03 -13.29
N SER A 297 11.76 0.14 -13.09
CA SER A 297 13.00 0.58 -13.75
C SER A 297 12.93 0.82 -15.26
N ARG A 298 11.76 0.68 -15.89
CA ARG A 298 11.59 0.88 -17.32
C ARG A 298 10.94 2.23 -17.62
N PRO A 299 11.53 3.09 -18.46
CA PRO A 299 10.86 4.27 -18.96
C PRO A 299 9.57 3.88 -19.71
N LEU A 300 8.51 4.63 -19.48
CA LEU A 300 7.20 4.43 -20.14
C LEU A 300 7.15 5.28 -21.41
N THR A 301 7.92 4.88 -22.42
CA THR A 301 8.26 5.68 -23.59
C THR A 301 7.07 6.15 -24.40
N ASP A 302 6.02 5.32 -24.47
CA ASP A 302 4.81 5.60 -25.23
C ASP A 302 3.61 4.81 -24.67
N TYR A 303 2.41 5.18 -25.12
CA TYR A 303 1.16 4.54 -24.66
C TYR A 303 1.08 3.04 -25.00
N ARG A 304 1.66 2.60 -26.10
CA ARG A 304 1.67 1.18 -26.52
C ARG A 304 2.53 0.38 -25.56
N THR A 305 3.68 0.90 -25.20
CA THR A 305 4.57 0.30 -24.18
C THR A 305 3.84 0.16 -22.84
N ILE A 306 3.12 1.21 -22.39
CA ILE A 306 2.34 1.18 -21.15
C ILE A 306 1.27 0.08 -21.21
N VAL A 307 0.47 0.04 -22.28
CA VAL A 307 -0.59 -0.97 -22.45
C VAL A 307 -0.01 -2.38 -22.46
N ASN A 308 1.11 -2.61 -23.17
CA ASN A 308 1.75 -3.92 -23.25
C ASN A 308 2.32 -4.38 -21.90
N LEU A 309 2.96 -3.48 -21.15
CA LEU A 309 3.47 -3.78 -19.81
C LEU A 309 2.35 -4.08 -18.82
N ILE A 310 1.24 -3.36 -18.90
CA ILE A 310 0.05 -3.65 -18.07
C ILE A 310 -0.52 -5.01 -18.45
N ALA A 311 -0.75 -5.27 -19.74
CA ALA A 311 -1.33 -6.54 -20.24
C ALA A 311 -0.42 -7.75 -19.96
N GLY A 312 0.90 -7.56 -19.94
CA GLY A 312 1.88 -8.59 -19.60
C GLY A 312 1.99 -8.90 -18.10
N THR A 313 1.21 -8.21 -17.25
CA THR A 313 1.27 -8.44 -15.80
C THR A 313 0.58 -9.76 -15.43
N THR A 314 1.35 -10.65 -14.80
CA THR A 314 0.86 -11.96 -14.30
C THR A 314 1.42 -12.23 -12.91
N THR A 315 0.85 -13.19 -12.19
CA THR A 315 1.35 -13.65 -10.90
C THR A 315 1.28 -15.17 -10.79
N LYS A 316 2.07 -15.75 -9.90
CA LYS A 316 1.98 -17.19 -9.57
C LYS A 316 0.59 -17.59 -9.05
N ALA A 317 -0.16 -16.65 -8.47
CA ALA A 317 -1.52 -16.86 -7.99
C ALA A 317 -2.58 -16.79 -9.12
N GLY A 318 -2.19 -16.72 -10.40
CA GLY A 318 -3.08 -16.79 -11.55
C GLY A 318 -3.71 -15.45 -11.96
N LEU A 319 -3.20 -14.29 -11.48
CA LEU A 319 -3.64 -13.00 -12.02
C LEU A 319 -3.34 -12.92 -13.51
N THR A 320 -4.34 -12.51 -14.29
CA THR A 320 -4.18 -12.13 -15.69
C THR A 320 -4.81 -10.77 -15.92
N VAL A 321 -4.17 -9.96 -16.77
CA VAL A 321 -4.60 -8.58 -17.01
C VAL A 321 -4.81 -8.36 -18.50
N LYS A 322 -5.92 -7.71 -18.84
CA LYS A 322 -6.14 -7.15 -20.18
C LYS A 322 -6.07 -5.64 -20.09
N ALA A 323 -5.48 -4.99 -21.07
CA ALA A 323 -5.37 -3.54 -21.13
C ALA A 323 -5.72 -3.02 -22.53
N ARG A 324 -6.24 -1.80 -22.55
CA ARG A 324 -6.58 -1.12 -23.82
C ARG A 324 -6.31 0.38 -23.69
N LEU A 325 -5.85 0.98 -24.78
CA LEU A 325 -5.74 2.42 -24.90
C LEU A 325 -7.12 3.03 -25.22
N ASP A 326 -7.51 4.02 -24.43
CA ASP A 326 -8.69 4.85 -24.69
C ASP A 326 -8.25 6.23 -25.21
N ARG A 327 -8.49 6.45 -26.49
CA ARG A 327 -8.12 7.70 -27.18
C ARG A 327 -9.18 8.78 -27.10
N ARG A 328 -10.32 8.52 -26.44
CA ARG A 328 -11.40 9.49 -26.31
C ARG A 328 -11.00 10.63 -25.37
N THR A 329 -11.50 11.79 -25.66
CA THR A 329 -11.37 12.96 -24.80
C THR A 329 -12.59 13.10 -23.90
N TYR A 330 -12.35 13.24 -22.60
CA TYR A 330 -13.40 13.39 -21.60
C TYR A 330 -13.41 14.79 -21.04
N LYS A 331 -14.59 15.43 -21.07
CA LYS A 331 -14.76 16.81 -20.64
C LYS A 331 -14.67 16.91 -19.11
N ARG A 332 -13.82 17.80 -18.63
CA ARG A 332 -13.72 18.08 -17.18
C ARG A 332 -14.81 19.06 -16.75
N GLY A 333 -15.18 19.03 -15.46
CA GLY A 333 -16.10 20.01 -14.88
C GLY A 333 -17.56 19.88 -15.33
N VAL A 334 -17.95 18.72 -15.87
CA VAL A 334 -19.36 18.46 -16.23
C VAL A 334 -20.21 18.51 -14.96
N LYS A 335 -21.17 19.43 -14.92
CA LYS A 335 -22.11 19.60 -13.82
C LYS A 335 -23.35 18.75 -14.07
N VAL A 336 -23.86 18.12 -13.04
CA VAL A 336 -25.14 17.40 -13.04
C VAL A 336 -26.14 18.19 -12.22
N THR A 337 -27.29 18.52 -12.79
CA THR A 337 -28.32 19.31 -12.14
C THR A 337 -29.05 18.52 -11.05
N LYS A 338 -29.73 19.22 -10.14
CA LYS A 338 -30.58 18.60 -9.12
C LYS A 338 -31.69 17.76 -9.76
N LYS A 339 -32.28 18.22 -10.85
CA LYS A 339 -33.32 17.49 -11.59
C LYS A 339 -32.81 16.14 -12.15
N GLU A 340 -31.61 16.16 -12.75
CA GLU A 340 -30.98 14.92 -13.23
C GLU A 340 -30.69 13.95 -12.07
N MET A 341 -30.21 14.46 -10.93
CA MET A 341 -29.97 13.62 -9.74
C MET A 341 -31.25 12.99 -9.18
N GLN A 342 -32.33 13.77 -9.09
CA GLN A 342 -33.66 13.27 -8.63
C GLN A 342 -34.25 12.24 -9.59
N ALA A 343 -33.92 12.34 -10.86
CA ALA A 343 -34.37 11.41 -11.88
C ALA A 343 -33.63 10.06 -11.87
N LEU A 344 -32.56 9.87 -11.06
CA LEU A 344 -31.86 8.60 -10.95
C LEU A 344 -32.73 7.57 -10.20
N ASN A 345 -32.69 6.32 -10.67
CA ASN A 345 -33.27 5.18 -9.95
C ASN A 345 -32.26 4.65 -8.92
N LEU A 346 -31.94 5.52 -7.96
CA LEU A 346 -30.93 5.29 -6.92
C LEU A 346 -31.61 5.16 -5.57
N THR A 347 -31.28 4.10 -4.87
CA THR A 347 -31.74 3.82 -3.50
C THR A 347 -30.52 3.79 -2.58
N SER A 348 -30.47 4.69 -1.61
CA SER A 348 -29.49 4.66 -0.54
C SER A 348 -29.77 3.47 0.40
N HIS A 349 -28.71 2.86 0.93
CA HIS A 349 -28.86 1.82 1.94
C HIS A 349 -29.05 2.45 3.33
N ASP A 350 -29.64 1.71 4.27
CA ASP A 350 -29.84 2.17 5.65
C ASP A 350 -28.50 2.43 6.37
N PHE A 351 -27.50 1.62 6.07
CA PHE A 351 -26.17 1.78 6.62
C PHE A 351 -25.31 2.64 5.70
N HIS A 352 -24.95 3.85 6.16
CA HIS A 352 -24.13 4.83 5.42
C HIS A 352 -24.59 5.01 3.96
N GLY A 353 -25.82 5.44 3.77
CA GLY A 353 -26.45 5.58 2.45
C GLY A 353 -25.74 6.56 1.50
N GLU A 354 -24.89 7.43 2.04
CA GLU A 354 -24.01 8.29 1.26
C GLU A 354 -22.85 7.50 0.60
N TRP A 355 -22.39 6.40 1.24
CA TRP A 355 -21.34 5.52 0.74
C TRP A 355 -21.87 4.26 0.10
N ASN A 356 -23.05 3.82 0.50
CA ASN A 356 -23.66 2.56 0.07
C ASN A 356 -25.00 2.81 -0.60
N TYR A 357 -25.11 2.50 -1.88
CA TYR A 357 -26.32 2.69 -2.63
C TYR A 357 -26.45 1.71 -3.77
N THR A 358 -27.68 1.54 -4.26
CA THR A 358 -28.01 0.68 -5.39
C THR A 358 -28.65 1.53 -6.49
N ILE A 359 -28.21 1.35 -7.73
CA ILE A 359 -28.78 1.95 -8.93
C ILE A 359 -29.45 0.83 -9.75
N ALA A 360 -30.75 0.91 -9.91
CA ALA A 360 -31.51 -0.02 -10.73
C ALA A 360 -31.68 0.52 -12.16
N PRO A 361 -31.81 -0.37 -13.17
CA PRO A 361 -32.08 0.06 -14.53
C PRO A 361 -33.43 0.81 -14.60
N LYS A 362 -33.49 1.84 -15.42
CA LYS A 362 -34.77 2.46 -15.77
C LYS A 362 -35.50 1.58 -16.80
N ARG A 363 -36.82 1.52 -16.73
CA ARG A 363 -37.59 0.92 -17.79
C ARG A 363 -37.34 1.70 -19.07
N ARG A 364 -36.97 1.01 -20.15
CA ARG A 364 -36.98 1.65 -21.48
C ARG A 364 -38.43 2.03 -21.76
N VAL A 365 -38.69 3.32 -21.87
CA VAL A 365 -39.94 3.78 -22.47
C VAL A 365 -39.82 3.35 -23.93
N ALA A 366 -40.69 2.45 -24.34
CA ALA A 366 -40.77 1.96 -25.73
C ALA A 366 -41.12 3.09 -26.68
#